data_093d89e12c23d599ba65c8b7b13561a1
#
_entry.id   093d89e12c23d599ba65c8b7b13561a1
#
_cell.length_a   1.000
_cell.length_b   1.000
_cell.length_c   1.000
_cell.angle_alpha   90.00
_cell.angle_beta   90.00
_cell.angle_gamma   90.00
#
_symmetry.space_group_name_H-M   'P 1'
#
loop_
_entity.id
_entity.type
_entity.pdbx_description
1 polymer ?
#
loop_
_entity_poly.entity_id
_entity_poly.type
_entity_poly.pdbx_seq_one_letter_code
_entity_poly.pdbx_strand_id
1 'polypeptide(L)'
;MNAKQIMDFADEHAYEPNMFNDLERTLDEEKFDILVELESNPGDKKLNRQYKDVCEKMRMVLIMRRQRLELFREAAEHQSEG
;
A
#
# COMPACT_ATOMS: atom_id res chain seq x y z
N MET A 1 -2.58 6.27 -8.26
CA MET A 1 -2.91 4.82 -8.24
C MET A 1 -4.21 4.59 -7.49
N ASN A 2 -5.18 3.91 -8.07
CA ASN A 2 -6.40 3.54 -7.36
C ASN A 2 -6.29 2.12 -6.77
N ALA A 3 -7.29 1.69 -6.01
CA ALA A 3 -7.28 0.39 -5.34
C ALA A 3 -7.11 -0.78 -6.31
N LYS A 4 -7.80 -0.74 -7.46
CA LYS A 4 -7.70 -1.78 -8.49
C LYS A 4 -6.28 -1.87 -9.06
N GLN A 5 -5.66 -0.71 -9.34
CA GLN A 5 -4.29 -0.65 -9.85
C GLN A 5 -3.29 -1.24 -8.85
N ILE A 6 -3.49 -0.99 -7.55
CA ILE A 6 -2.64 -1.57 -6.50
C ILE A 6 -2.79 -3.09 -6.47
N MET A 7 -4.02 -3.60 -6.57
CA MET A 7 -4.28 -5.04 -6.59
C MET A 7 -3.68 -5.71 -7.82
N ASP A 8 -3.85 -5.10 -9.01
CA ASP A 8 -3.29 -5.61 -10.26
C ASP A 8 -1.76 -5.63 -10.19
N PHE A 9 -1.16 -4.57 -9.68
CA PHE A 9 0.29 -4.47 -9.49
C PHE A 9 0.79 -5.57 -8.54
N ALA A 10 0.10 -5.79 -7.43
CA ALA A 10 0.46 -6.83 -6.47
C ALA A 10 0.37 -8.23 -7.09
N ASP A 11 -0.63 -8.49 -7.92
CA ASP A 11 -0.79 -9.77 -8.61
C ASP A 11 0.31 -10.01 -9.64
N GLU A 12 0.68 -8.98 -10.40
CA GLU A 12 1.77 -9.07 -11.38
C GLU A 12 3.14 -9.32 -10.74
N HIS A 13 3.36 -8.76 -9.54
CA HIS A 13 4.64 -8.82 -8.83
C HIS A 13 4.60 -9.71 -7.60
N ALA A 14 3.75 -10.75 -7.62
CA ALA A 14 3.49 -11.61 -6.46
C ALA A 14 4.74 -12.27 -5.85
N TYR A 15 5.81 -12.37 -6.64
CA TYR A 15 7.05 -13.04 -6.22
C TYR A 15 8.19 -12.08 -5.89
N GLU A 16 7.99 -10.77 -5.99
CA GLU A 16 9.01 -9.78 -5.67
C GLU A 16 8.91 -9.33 -4.20
N PRO A 17 9.89 -9.65 -3.36
CA PRO A 17 9.79 -9.38 -1.92
C PRO A 17 9.82 -7.89 -1.57
N ASN A 18 10.38 -7.04 -2.45
CA ASN A 18 10.53 -5.60 -2.18
C ASN A 18 9.40 -4.75 -2.76
N MET A 19 8.47 -5.35 -3.47
CA MET A 19 7.37 -4.64 -4.13
C MET A 19 6.57 -3.77 -3.16
N PHE A 20 6.16 -4.35 -2.02
CA PHE A 20 5.36 -3.62 -1.04
C PHE A 20 6.14 -2.50 -0.36
N ASN A 21 7.44 -2.66 -0.20
CA ASN A 21 8.29 -1.61 0.39
C ASN A 21 8.36 -0.39 -0.53
N ASP A 22 8.53 -0.60 -1.83
CA ASP A 22 8.57 0.47 -2.82
C ASP A 22 7.21 1.18 -2.91
N LEU A 23 6.13 0.40 -2.89
CA LEU A 23 4.77 0.94 -2.94
C LEU A 23 4.45 1.77 -1.69
N GLU A 24 4.82 1.27 -0.51
CA GLU A 24 4.66 2.00 0.76
C GLU A 24 5.44 3.31 0.74
N ARG A 25 6.68 3.29 0.25
CA ARG A 25 7.51 4.49 0.15
C ARG A 25 6.87 5.53 -0.76
N THR A 26 6.38 5.13 -1.92
CA THR A 26 5.73 6.03 -2.86
C THR A 26 4.49 6.66 -2.24
N LEU A 27 3.68 5.89 -1.53
CA LEU A 27 2.49 6.38 -0.86
C LEU A 27 2.82 7.29 0.32
N ASP A 28 3.88 6.99 1.06
CA ASP A 28 4.37 7.85 2.15
C ASP A 28 4.82 9.20 1.63
N GLU A 29 5.52 9.24 0.50
CA GLU A 29 5.95 10.47 -0.16
C GLU A 29 4.74 11.30 -0.62
N GLU A 30 3.75 10.67 -1.25
CA GLU A 30 2.51 11.35 -1.65
C GLU A 30 1.78 11.93 -0.43
N LYS A 31 1.67 11.16 0.63
CA LYS A 31 1.04 11.59 1.89
C LYS A 31 1.77 12.79 2.48
N PHE A 32 3.08 12.74 2.51
CA PHE A 32 3.90 13.83 3.03
C PHE A 32 3.70 15.12 2.23
N ASP A 33 3.72 15.03 0.89
CA ASP A 33 3.50 16.17 0.01
C ASP A 33 2.13 16.80 0.24
N ILE A 34 1.09 15.98 0.38
CA ILE A 34 -0.27 16.46 0.66
C ILE A 34 -0.33 17.14 2.04
N LEU A 35 0.32 16.59 3.05
CA LEU A 35 0.37 17.18 4.39
C LEU A 35 1.05 18.55 4.39
N VAL A 36 2.14 18.69 3.63
CA VAL A 36 2.84 19.97 3.48
C VAL A 36 1.91 21.02 2.85
N GLU A 37 1.18 20.65 1.81
CA GLU A 37 0.22 21.56 1.19
C GLU A 37 -0.96 21.89 2.11
N LEU A 38 -1.45 20.92 2.88
CA LEU A 38 -2.53 21.12 3.85
C LEU A 38 -2.11 22.05 5.00
N GLU A 39 -0.85 22.09 5.34
CA GLU A 39 -0.33 23.01 6.35
C GLU A 39 -0.56 24.48 5.97
N SER A 40 -0.44 24.78 4.66
CA SER A 40 -0.71 26.11 4.12
C SER A 40 -2.19 26.31 3.79
N ASN A 41 -2.94 25.26 3.51
CA ASN A 41 -4.34 25.31 3.07
C ASN A 41 -5.21 24.26 3.79
N PRO A 42 -5.39 24.37 5.11
CA PRO A 42 -6.05 23.30 5.90
C PRO A 42 -7.54 23.11 5.55
N GLY A 43 -8.17 24.11 4.94
CA GLY A 43 -9.58 24.04 4.55
C GLY A 43 -9.81 23.57 3.11
N ASP A 44 -8.76 23.23 2.37
CA ASP A 44 -8.88 22.80 0.97
C ASP A 44 -9.54 21.43 0.88
N LYS A 45 -10.75 21.39 0.31
CA LYS A 45 -11.53 20.15 0.19
C LYS A 45 -10.87 19.12 -0.72
N LYS A 46 -10.21 19.57 -1.78
CA LYS A 46 -9.50 18.69 -2.73
C LYS A 46 -8.33 18.00 -2.05
N LEU A 47 -7.52 18.75 -1.30
CA LEU A 47 -6.37 18.20 -0.57
C LEU A 47 -6.82 17.21 0.52
N ASN A 48 -7.88 17.54 1.25
CA ASN A 48 -8.42 16.63 2.27
C ASN A 48 -8.94 15.34 1.65
N ARG A 49 -9.52 15.40 0.46
CA ARG A 49 -9.99 14.23 -0.28
C ARG A 49 -8.81 13.37 -0.76
N GLN A 50 -7.76 14.01 -1.27
CA GLN A 50 -6.53 13.33 -1.68
C GLN A 50 -5.85 12.64 -0.49
N TYR A 51 -5.84 13.30 0.67
CA TYR A 51 -5.29 12.72 1.88
C TYR A 51 -6.01 11.43 2.30
N LYS A 52 -7.35 11.46 2.30
CA LYS A 52 -8.16 10.27 2.59
C LYS A 52 -7.87 9.15 1.61
N ASP A 53 -7.77 9.47 0.32
CA ASP A 53 -7.51 8.50 -0.73
C ASP A 53 -6.16 7.81 -0.54
N VAL A 54 -5.11 8.57 -0.24
CA VAL A 54 -3.78 8.02 0.04
C VAL A 54 -3.80 7.13 1.28
N CYS A 55 -4.49 7.54 2.34
CA CYS A 55 -4.61 6.74 3.56
C CYS A 55 -5.32 5.40 3.29
N GLU A 56 -6.36 5.39 2.47
CA GLU A 56 -7.04 4.16 2.07
C GLU A 56 -6.12 3.23 1.28
N LYS A 57 -5.36 3.78 0.34
CA LYS A 57 -4.38 3.02 -0.45
C LYS A 57 -3.32 2.40 0.46
N MET A 58 -2.81 3.14 1.43
CA MET A 58 -1.83 2.63 2.40
C MET A 58 -2.41 1.48 3.23
N ARG A 59 -3.67 1.61 3.66
CA ARG A 59 -4.35 0.53 4.38
C ARG A 59 -4.47 -0.72 3.53
N MET A 60 -4.84 -0.58 2.26
CA MET A 60 -4.95 -1.71 1.34
C MET A 60 -3.61 -2.41 1.12
N VAL A 61 -2.54 -1.66 0.98
CA VAL A 61 -1.18 -2.21 0.84
C VAL A 61 -0.82 -3.03 2.07
N LEU A 62 -1.10 -2.53 3.26
CA LEU A 62 -0.82 -3.25 4.52
C LEU A 62 -1.62 -4.55 4.60
N ILE A 63 -2.90 -4.54 4.20
CA ILE A 63 -3.74 -5.73 4.20
C ILE A 63 -3.18 -6.78 3.22
N MET A 64 -2.85 -6.37 2.00
CA MET A 64 -2.31 -7.27 0.99
C MET A 64 -0.97 -7.85 1.42
N ARG A 65 -0.10 -7.04 2.00
CA ARG A 65 1.18 -7.48 2.54
C ARG A 65 0.99 -8.56 3.59
N ARG A 66 0.05 -8.37 4.51
CA ARG A 66 -0.27 -9.36 5.55
C ARG A 66 -0.78 -10.66 4.94
N GLN A 67 -1.69 -10.58 3.97
CA GLN A 67 -2.22 -11.75 3.29
C GLN A 67 -1.13 -12.54 2.57
N ARG A 68 -0.22 -11.86 1.89
CA ARG A 68 0.90 -12.51 1.20
C ARG A 68 1.85 -13.21 2.19
N LEU A 69 2.14 -12.56 3.31
CA LEU A 69 2.98 -13.16 4.35
C LEU A 69 2.35 -14.41 4.94
N GLU A 70 1.03 -14.41 5.15
CA GLU A 70 0.30 -15.58 5.63
C GLU A 70 0.36 -16.73 4.62
N LEU A 71 0.20 -16.45 3.33
CA LEU A 71 0.31 -17.46 2.27
C LEU A 71 1.70 -18.06 2.21
N PHE A 72 2.75 -17.25 2.31
CA PHE A 72 4.12 -17.74 2.36
C PHE A 72 4.38 -18.60 3.58
N ARG A 73 3.84 -18.23 4.73
CA ARG A 73 3.96 -19.00 5.96
C ARG A 73 3.29 -20.37 5.81
N GLU A 74 2.06 -20.41 5.28
CA GLU A 74 1.34 -21.64 5.04
C GLU A 74 2.10 -22.56 4.06
N ALA A 75 2.63 -22.02 2.99
CA ALA A 75 3.41 -22.77 2.02
C ALA A 75 4.68 -23.37 2.66
N ALA A 76 5.35 -22.61 3.53
CA ALA A 76 6.53 -23.08 4.24
C ALA A 76 6.19 -24.21 5.23
N GLU A 77 5.05 -24.10 5.92
CA GLU A 77 4.57 -25.16 6.83
C GLU A 77 4.26 -26.44 6.08
N HIS A 78 3.63 -26.36 4.92
CA HIS A 78 3.32 -27.53 4.07
C HIS A 78 4.62 -28.19 3.55
N GLN A 79 5.62 -27.41 3.21
CA GLN A 79 6.90 -27.94 2.75
C GLN A 79 7.67 -28.66 3.87
N SER A 80 7.54 -28.19 5.11
CA SER A 80 8.24 -28.81 6.25
C SER A 80 7.60 -30.11 6.73
N GLU A 81 6.35 -30.37 6.38
CA GLU A 81 5.63 -31.61 6.70
C GLU A 81 5.92 -32.74 5.69
N GLY A 82 6.53 -32.41 4.57
CA GLY A 82 6.87 -33.38 3.55
C GLY A 82 8.18 -34.06 3.83
#